data_d6bf5657ab2e83f1f1a98b36ace3c474
#
_entry.id   d6bf5657ab2e83f1f1a98b36ace3c474
#
_cell.length_a   1.000
_cell.length_b   1.000
_cell.length_c   1.000
_cell.angle_alpha   90.00
_cell.angle_beta   90.00
_cell.angle_gamma   90.00
#
_symmetry.space_group_name_H-M   'P 1'
#
loop_
_entity.id
_entity.type
_entity.pdbx_description
1 polymer ?
#
loop_
_entity_poly.entity_id
_entity_poly.type
_entity_poly.pdbx_seq_one_letter_code
_entity_poly.pdbx_strand_id
1 'polypeptide(L)'
;MSKLLRHFIKPLRSIPRSARRNVTGLALLLLLAGSAVGDQPWESLHGEVGRGEVVPLDTILDWLETHYIGEVLEVEVEREGGYVEYEIKLLGPQGQVVEFEFDGHNGQLMSIEGVRINDMRR
;
A
#
# COMPACT_ATOMS: atom_id res chain seq x y z
N MET A 1 13.73 -20.47 -0.77
CA MET A 1 14.08 -19.40 -1.71
C MET A 1 13.19 -18.17 -1.60
N SER A 2 11.87 -18.30 -1.54
CA SER A 2 10.96 -17.16 -1.32
C SER A 2 11.17 -16.44 0.01
N LYS A 3 11.61 -17.14 1.06
CA LYS A 3 11.96 -16.56 2.37
C LYS A 3 13.22 -15.67 2.34
N LEU A 4 14.16 -15.96 1.46
CA LEU A 4 15.39 -15.18 1.29
C LEU A 4 15.12 -13.88 0.52
N LEU A 5 14.24 -13.89 -0.47
CA LEU A 5 13.78 -12.71 -1.20
C LEU A 5 12.97 -11.77 -0.29
N ARG A 6 12.14 -12.32 0.60
CA ARG A 6 11.44 -11.53 1.63
C ARG A 6 12.39 -10.87 2.60
N HIS A 7 13.52 -11.51 2.93
CA HIS A 7 14.55 -10.93 3.80
C HIS A 7 15.34 -9.81 3.12
N PHE A 8 15.48 -9.87 1.79
CA PHE A 8 16.18 -8.86 1.01
C PHE A 8 15.33 -7.61 0.75
N ILE A 9 14.01 -7.76 0.65
CA ILE A 9 13.06 -6.66 0.44
C ILE A 9 12.73 -5.96 1.76
N LYS A 10 12.75 -6.66 2.89
CA LYS A 10 12.51 -6.12 4.22
C LYS A 10 13.42 -4.96 4.67
N PRO A 11 14.71 -4.90 4.34
CA PRO A 11 15.55 -3.78 4.78
C PRO A 11 15.13 -2.42 4.23
N LEU A 12 14.51 -2.38 3.04
CA LEU A 12 13.96 -1.15 2.46
C LEU A 12 12.64 -0.73 3.12
N ARG A 13 11.94 -1.69 3.73
CA ARG A 13 10.69 -1.48 4.48
C ARG A 13 10.89 -1.24 5.97
N SER A 14 12.09 -1.48 6.47
CA SER A 14 12.41 -1.40 7.89
C SER A 14 12.62 0.03 8.40
N ILE A 15 12.34 1.04 7.60
CA ILE A 15 12.17 2.41 8.11
C ILE A 15 10.93 2.36 9.00
N PRO A 16 11.08 2.49 10.32
CA PRO A 16 9.93 2.40 11.21
C PRO A 16 8.89 3.42 10.78
N ARG A 17 7.64 3.00 10.72
CA ARG A 17 6.51 3.87 10.34
C ARG A 17 6.47 5.19 11.11
N SER A 18 6.97 5.19 12.34
CA SER A 18 7.18 6.39 13.14
C SER A 18 8.17 7.37 12.50
N ALA A 19 9.21 6.89 11.85
CA ALA A 19 10.16 7.73 11.12
C ALA A 19 9.57 8.21 9.79
N ARG A 20 8.75 7.39 9.12
CA ARG A 20 7.99 7.81 7.92
C ARG A 20 7.00 8.93 8.26
N ARG A 21 6.29 8.84 9.38
CA ARG A 21 5.36 9.90 9.83
C ARG A 21 6.06 11.21 10.14
N ASN A 22 7.24 11.14 10.75
CA ASN A 22 8.02 12.34 11.05
C ASN A 22 8.62 12.97 9.79
N VAL A 23 9.05 12.16 8.83
CA VAL A 23 9.54 12.63 7.53
C VAL A 23 8.40 13.20 6.70
N THR A 24 7.21 12.60 6.76
CA THR A 24 6.01 13.11 6.07
C THR A 24 5.56 14.44 6.68
N GLY A 25 5.64 14.57 8.00
CA GLY A 25 5.36 15.83 8.69
C GLY A 25 6.35 16.95 8.34
N LEU A 26 7.63 16.63 8.23
CA LEU A 26 8.67 17.57 7.83
C LEU A 26 8.57 17.95 6.36
N ALA A 27 8.24 16.98 5.49
CA ALA A 27 7.98 17.20 4.06
C ALA A 27 6.74 18.09 3.84
N LEU A 28 5.71 17.93 4.67
CA LEU A 28 4.52 18.78 4.63
C LEU A 28 4.84 20.25 4.98
N LEU A 29 5.73 20.47 5.96
CA LEU A 29 6.20 21.82 6.33
C LEU A 29 7.04 22.47 5.21
N LEU A 30 7.83 21.68 4.49
CA LEU A 30 8.60 22.13 3.32
C LEU A 30 7.71 22.39 2.08
N LEU A 31 6.60 21.65 1.93
CA LEU A 31 5.61 21.84 0.88
C LEU A 31 4.81 23.15 1.05
N LEU A 32 4.65 23.64 2.27
CA LEU A 32 4.04 24.94 2.55
C LEU A 32 4.96 26.12 2.18
N ALA A 33 6.26 25.89 2.04
CA ALA A 33 7.25 26.90 1.73
C ALA A 33 7.64 26.98 0.25
N GLY A 34 7.20 26.08 -0.59
CA GLY A 34 7.50 26.04 -2.02
C GLY A 34 6.38 25.38 -2.80
N SER A 35 5.91 26.01 -3.85
CA SER A 35 4.99 25.48 -4.83
C SER A 35 5.62 24.26 -5.54
N ALA A 36 5.79 23.17 -4.83
CA ALA A 36 6.09 21.89 -5.43
C ALA A 36 4.78 21.34 -6.01
N VAL A 37 4.55 21.59 -7.29
CA VAL A 37 3.65 20.78 -8.10
C VAL A 37 4.34 19.42 -8.26
N GLY A 38 4.32 18.62 -7.19
CA GLY A 38 4.71 17.22 -7.26
C GLY A 38 3.67 16.48 -8.08
N ASP A 39 4.12 15.68 -9.04
CA ASP A 39 3.24 14.75 -9.74
C ASP A 39 2.41 14.02 -8.70
N GLN A 40 1.09 14.16 -8.77
CA GLN A 40 0.19 13.42 -7.91
C GLN A 40 0.38 11.94 -8.22
N PRO A 41 0.71 11.09 -7.24
CA PRO A 41 0.95 9.65 -7.49
C PRO A 41 -0.16 8.98 -8.29
N TRP A 42 -1.39 9.48 -8.13
CA TRP A 42 -2.57 8.98 -8.82
C TRP A 42 -2.64 9.33 -10.30
N GLU A 43 -2.11 10.48 -10.73
CA GLU A 43 -2.12 10.88 -12.14
C GLU A 43 -1.22 9.98 -12.99
N SER A 44 -0.01 9.72 -12.52
CA SER A 44 0.90 8.80 -13.19
C SER A 44 0.38 7.36 -13.20
N LEU A 45 -0.28 6.95 -12.11
CA LEU A 45 -0.89 5.63 -11.96
C LEU A 45 -1.94 5.35 -13.05
N HIS A 46 -2.80 6.32 -13.35
CA HIS A 46 -3.81 6.16 -14.40
C HIS A 46 -3.19 5.82 -15.76
N GLY A 47 -2.09 6.47 -16.09
CA GLY A 47 -1.37 6.19 -17.34
C GLY A 47 -0.80 4.76 -17.35
N GLU A 48 -0.21 4.31 -16.28
CA GLU A 48 0.39 2.98 -16.16
C GLU A 48 -0.66 1.86 -16.16
N VAL A 49 -1.79 2.09 -15.48
CA VAL A 49 -2.95 1.17 -15.55
C VAL A 49 -3.48 1.09 -16.97
N GLY A 50 -3.60 2.22 -17.66
CA GLY A 50 -4.06 2.26 -19.05
C GLY A 50 -3.13 1.53 -20.03
N ARG A 51 -1.84 1.46 -19.74
CA ARG A 51 -0.86 0.69 -20.52
C ARG A 51 -0.71 -0.77 -20.09
N GLY A 52 -1.43 -1.19 -19.04
CA GLY A 52 -1.33 -2.54 -18.49
C GLY A 52 -0.04 -2.81 -17.70
N GLU A 53 0.68 -1.77 -17.32
CA GLU A 53 1.92 -1.86 -16.53
C GLU A 53 1.63 -2.06 -15.04
N VAL A 54 0.50 -1.55 -14.58
CA VAL A 54 0.01 -1.63 -13.21
C VAL A 54 -1.41 -2.18 -13.20
N VAL A 55 -1.68 -3.08 -12.27
CA VAL A 55 -3.00 -3.66 -12.07
C VAL A 55 -3.97 -2.59 -11.57
N PRO A 56 -5.20 -2.51 -12.10
CA PRO A 56 -6.22 -1.59 -11.60
C PRO A 56 -6.51 -1.82 -10.11
N LEU A 57 -6.66 -0.74 -9.35
CA LEU A 57 -7.01 -0.81 -7.93
C LEU A 57 -8.30 -1.61 -7.68
N ASP A 58 -9.28 -1.48 -8.56
CA ASP A 58 -10.56 -2.20 -8.48
C ASP A 58 -10.35 -3.72 -8.41
N THR A 59 -9.40 -4.26 -9.15
CA THR A 59 -9.06 -5.69 -9.12
C THR A 59 -8.60 -6.13 -7.73
N ILE A 60 -7.82 -5.31 -7.06
CA ILE A 60 -7.31 -5.58 -5.71
C ILE A 60 -8.43 -5.45 -4.68
N LEU A 61 -9.26 -4.41 -4.80
CA LEU A 61 -10.40 -4.21 -3.89
C LEU A 61 -11.43 -5.35 -4.01
N ASP A 62 -11.72 -5.81 -5.22
CA ASP A 62 -12.61 -6.95 -5.46
C ASP A 62 -12.05 -8.24 -4.86
N TRP A 63 -10.74 -8.44 -4.99
CA TRP A 63 -10.07 -9.58 -4.36
C TRP A 63 -10.19 -9.53 -2.84
N LEU A 64 -9.95 -8.37 -2.23
CA LEU A 64 -10.09 -8.18 -0.78
C LEU A 64 -11.53 -8.45 -0.32
N GLU A 65 -12.52 -7.89 -1.00
CA GLU A 65 -13.93 -8.11 -0.68
C GLU A 65 -14.33 -9.59 -0.76
N THR A 66 -13.76 -10.32 -1.71
CA THR A 66 -14.02 -11.76 -1.85
C THR A 66 -13.41 -12.59 -0.72
N HIS A 67 -12.27 -12.19 -0.17
CA HIS A 67 -11.49 -13.01 0.76
C HIS A 67 -11.57 -12.55 2.22
N TYR A 68 -11.97 -11.30 2.47
CA TYR A 68 -11.97 -10.72 3.80
C TYR A 68 -13.24 -9.91 4.08
N ILE A 69 -13.64 -9.89 5.35
CA ILE A 69 -14.73 -9.06 5.86
C ILE A 69 -14.10 -7.79 6.42
N GLY A 70 -14.54 -6.63 5.97
CA GLY A 70 -14.06 -5.34 6.49
C GLY A 70 -14.42 -4.19 5.58
N GLU A 71 -14.20 -2.99 6.08
CA GLU A 71 -14.36 -1.74 5.34
C GLU A 71 -13.00 -1.15 5.02
N VAL A 72 -12.84 -0.62 3.81
CA VAL A 72 -11.62 0.07 3.41
C VAL A 72 -11.52 1.40 4.16
N LEU A 73 -10.46 1.55 4.96
CA LEU A 73 -10.14 2.79 5.67
C LEU A 73 -9.20 3.69 4.88
N GLU A 74 -8.23 3.10 4.20
CA GLU A 74 -7.18 3.83 3.54
C GLU A 74 -6.63 3.03 2.37
N VAL A 75 -6.29 3.73 1.31
CA VAL A 75 -5.55 3.20 0.16
C VAL A 75 -4.37 4.11 -0.11
N GLU A 76 -3.19 3.55 -0.08
CA GLU A 76 -1.96 4.25 -0.45
C GLU A 76 -1.29 3.58 -1.65
N VAL A 77 -0.63 4.38 -2.46
CA VAL A 77 0.24 3.90 -3.55
C VAL A 77 1.65 4.31 -3.22
N GLU A 78 2.52 3.34 -3.02
CA GLU A 78 3.94 3.58 -2.83
C GLU A 78 4.71 3.34 -4.12
N ARG A 79 5.70 4.19 -4.36
CA ARG A 79 6.58 4.09 -5.53
C ARG A 79 8.02 4.24 -5.09
N GLU A 80 8.84 3.32 -5.54
CA GLU A 80 10.27 3.37 -5.32
C GLU A 80 11.00 2.65 -6.46
N GLY A 81 11.89 3.37 -7.18
CA GLY A 81 12.74 2.77 -8.19
C GLY A 81 12.01 1.99 -9.30
N GLY A 82 10.85 2.46 -9.75
CA GLY A 82 10.00 1.77 -10.74
C GLY A 82 9.08 0.69 -10.13
N TYR A 83 9.22 0.42 -8.85
CA TYR A 83 8.33 -0.46 -8.11
C TYR A 83 7.07 0.27 -7.69
N VAL A 84 5.93 -0.38 -7.88
CA VAL A 84 4.62 0.14 -7.46
C VAL A 84 3.98 -0.83 -6.49
N GLU A 85 3.50 -0.32 -5.38
CA GLU A 85 2.83 -1.09 -4.34
C GLU A 85 1.53 -0.42 -3.92
N TYR A 86 0.49 -1.24 -3.76
CA TYR A 86 -0.74 -0.81 -3.13
C TYR A 86 -0.74 -1.25 -1.67
N GLU A 87 -0.93 -0.29 -0.76
CA GLU A 87 -1.16 -0.54 0.66
C GLU A 87 -2.61 -0.23 0.99
N ILE A 88 -3.33 -1.19 1.55
CA ILE A 88 -4.75 -1.07 1.87
C ILE A 88 -5.00 -1.44 3.32
N LYS A 89 -5.63 -0.54 4.06
CA LYS A 89 -6.06 -0.78 5.43
C LYS A 89 -7.55 -1.08 5.47
N LEU A 90 -7.90 -2.22 6.07
CA LEU A 90 -9.27 -2.62 6.35
C LEU A 90 -9.58 -2.49 7.84
N LEU A 91 -10.77 -1.99 8.12
CA LEU A 91 -11.40 -2.07 9.44
C LEU A 91 -12.22 -3.36 9.52
N GLY A 92 -11.81 -4.26 10.40
CA GLY A 92 -12.50 -5.52 10.62
C GLY A 92 -13.72 -5.36 11.56
N PRO A 93 -14.56 -6.41 11.63
CA PRO A 93 -15.81 -6.38 12.40
C PRO A 93 -15.65 -6.24 13.91
N GLN A 94 -14.45 -6.48 14.43
CA GLN A 94 -14.12 -6.34 15.85
C GLN A 94 -13.32 -5.06 16.15
N GLY A 95 -13.28 -4.12 15.19
CA GLY A 95 -12.53 -2.88 15.31
C GLY A 95 -11.02 -3.01 15.07
N GLN A 96 -10.54 -4.19 14.67
CA GLN A 96 -9.14 -4.38 14.29
C GLN A 96 -8.84 -3.71 12.96
N VAL A 97 -7.66 -3.11 12.86
CA VAL A 97 -7.15 -2.59 11.60
C VAL A 97 -6.09 -3.57 11.07
N VAL A 98 -6.30 -4.03 9.85
CA VAL A 98 -5.39 -4.93 9.15
C VAL A 98 -4.93 -4.29 7.86
N GLU A 99 -3.64 -4.30 7.64
CA GLU A 99 -2.99 -3.74 6.48
C GLU A 99 -2.58 -4.84 5.51
N PHE A 100 -2.87 -4.61 4.24
CA PHE A 100 -2.57 -5.51 3.13
C PHE A 100 -1.68 -4.78 2.13
N GLU A 101 -0.60 -5.42 1.74
CA GLU A 101 0.31 -4.89 0.72
C GLU A 101 0.27 -5.77 -0.52
N PHE A 102 0.11 -5.15 -1.68
CA PHE A 102 0.03 -5.84 -2.98
C PHE A 102 1.08 -5.28 -3.94
N ASP A 103 1.68 -6.17 -4.70
CA ASP A 103 2.49 -5.78 -5.85
C ASP A 103 1.60 -5.13 -6.91
N GLY A 104 1.90 -3.88 -7.25
CA GLY A 104 1.12 -3.12 -8.22
C GLY A 104 1.24 -3.62 -9.65
N HIS A 105 2.30 -4.35 -9.99
CA HIS A 105 2.52 -4.85 -11.35
C HIS A 105 1.75 -6.14 -11.66
N ASN A 106 1.57 -7.00 -10.66
CA ASN A 106 0.93 -8.31 -10.84
C ASN A 106 -0.30 -8.55 -9.94
N GLY A 107 -0.57 -7.65 -9.00
CA GLY A 107 -1.69 -7.77 -8.06
C GLY A 107 -1.52 -8.83 -6.98
N GLN A 108 -0.32 -9.39 -6.81
CA GLN A 108 -0.07 -10.40 -5.79
C GLN A 108 -0.03 -9.80 -4.38
N LEU A 109 -0.71 -10.47 -3.46
CA LEU A 109 -0.61 -10.17 -2.04
C LEU A 109 0.79 -10.48 -1.53
N MET A 110 1.44 -9.49 -0.96
CA MET A 110 2.82 -9.56 -0.49
C MET A 110 2.92 -9.67 1.02
N SER A 111 2.07 -8.95 1.73
CA SER A 111 2.10 -8.88 3.19
C SER A 111 0.70 -8.64 3.74
N ILE A 112 0.47 -9.18 4.94
CA ILE A 112 -0.69 -8.87 5.76
C ILE A 112 -0.16 -8.59 7.16
N GLU A 113 -0.49 -7.43 7.71
CA GLU A 113 -0.09 -7.04 9.06
C GLU A 113 -1.30 -6.60 9.88
N GLY A 114 -1.40 -7.11 11.10
CA GLY A 114 -2.48 -6.78 12.02
C GLY A 114 -2.77 -7.88 13.01
N VAL A 115 -3.84 -7.71 13.76
CA VAL A 115 -4.30 -8.67 14.76
C VAL A 115 -5.61 -9.30 14.33
N ARG A 116 -5.84 -10.53 14.77
CA ARG A 116 -7.09 -11.28 14.50
C ARG A 116 -7.47 -11.32 13.01
N ILE A 117 -6.48 -11.50 12.15
CA ILE A 117 -6.66 -11.55 10.69
C ILE A 117 -7.58 -12.71 10.30
N ASN A 118 -7.46 -13.85 10.99
CA ASN A 118 -8.27 -15.02 10.69
C ASN A 118 -9.77 -14.78 10.92
N ASP A 119 -10.13 -13.89 11.84
CA ASP A 119 -11.52 -13.55 12.13
C ASP A 119 -12.16 -12.72 11.01
N MET A 120 -11.35 -12.20 10.10
CA MET A 120 -11.79 -11.44 8.94
C MET A 120 -11.89 -12.30 7.67
N ARG A 121 -11.39 -13.52 7.66
CA ARG A 121 -11.44 -14.38 6.46
C ARG A 121 -12.87 -14.83 6.14
N ARG A 122 -13.18 -14.83 4.85
CA ARG A 122 -14.44 -15.37 4.32
C ARG A 122 -14.31 -16.87 4.01
#